data_dd0a83a2535b0f46baa807ba8c169d51
#
_entry.id   dd0a83a2535b0f46baa807ba8c169d51
#
_cell.length_a   1.000
_cell.length_b   1.000
_cell.length_c   1.000
_cell.angle_alpha   90.00
_cell.angle_beta   90.00
_cell.angle_gamma   90.00
#
_symmetry.space_group_name_H-M   'P 1'
#
loop_
_entity.id
_entity.type
_entity.pdbx_description
1 polymer ?
#
loop_
_entity_poly.entity_id
_entity_poly.type
_entity_poly.pdbx_seq_one_letter_code
_entity_poly.pdbx_strand_id
1 'polypeptide(L)'
;MRSKPARSMILPRMVVTGPGVLEQLPAIIAELDIPERGLIVCDKNTLEIAGNQVIEYLEAGGHPMEKIVIGGANIEELEKVEAYSDKIDFLVGLGGGRPIDLAKQAGFNTDIPFISIPTAASHDGFGSARASIRQKGRKTSMQAIPPIAVVADTSIISKAPRRLLGAGVGDIISNQTAVLDWKLSEQKADYSEYAAAL
;
A
#
# COMPACT_ATOMS: atom_id res chain seq x y z
N MET A 1 20.00 35.18 2.81
CA MET A 1 19.33 33.96 3.37
C MET A 1 18.57 33.30 2.22
N ARG A 2 18.98 32.13 1.74
CA ARG A 2 18.14 31.36 0.78
C ARG A 2 16.97 30.80 1.58
N SER A 3 15.74 31.15 1.20
CA SER A 3 14.54 30.53 1.79
C SER A 3 14.59 29.02 1.56
N LYS A 4 14.41 28.21 2.59
CA LYS A 4 14.28 26.77 2.42
C LYS A 4 13.08 26.50 1.49
N PRO A 5 13.20 25.62 0.49
CA PRO A 5 12.08 25.29 -0.36
C PRO A 5 10.92 24.73 0.45
N ALA A 6 9.69 25.05 0.05
CA ALA A 6 8.50 24.45 0.67
C ALA A 6 8.53 22.94 0.46
N ARG A 7 8.18 22.19 1.50
CA ARG A 7 8.04 20.73 1.45
C ARG A 7 6.56 20.37 1.51
N SER A 8 6.15 19.42 0.68
CA SER A 8 4.80 18.88 0.71
C SER A 8 4.88 17.36 0.90
N MET A 9 3.98 16.83 1.71
CA MET A 9 3.81 15.40 1.91
C MET A 9 2.33 15.08 1.67
N ILE A 10 2.07 14.07 0.84
CA ILE A 10 0.73 13.55 0.61
C ILE A 10 0.56 12.36 1.55
N LEU A 11 -0.50 12.36 2.33
CA LEU A 11 -0.87 11.30 3.26
C LEU A 11 -2.19 10.65 2.83
N PRO A 12 -2.51 9.44 3.30
CA PRO A 12 -3.84 8.88 3.14
C PRO A 12 -4.92 9.84 3.65
N ARG A 13 -6.00 10.00 2.90
CA ARG A 13 -7.15 10.83 3.34
C ARG A 13 -7.87 10.20 4.51
N MET A 14 -7.86 8.85 4.59
CA MET A 14 -8.53 8.10 5.63
C MET A 14 -7.68 6.94 6.11
N VAL A 15 -7.66 6.71 7.42
CA VAL A 15 -7.07 5.51 8.03
C VAL A 15 -8.08 4.92 9.00
N VAL A 16 -8.57 3.72 8.71
CA VAL A 16 -9.53 2.98 9.53
C VAL A 16 -8.83 1.75 10.10
N THR A 17 -8.86 1.61 11.43
CA THR A 17 -8.26 0.46 12.10
C THR A 17 -9.16 -0.05 13.23
N GLY A 18 -9.29 -1.35 13.33
CA GLY A 18 -10.11 -2.02 14.36
C GLY A 18 -10.49 -3.42 13.94
N PRO A 19 -11.18 -4.18 14.81
CA PRO A 19 -11.69 -5.49 14.47
C PRO A 19 -12.92 -5.36 13.56
N GLY A 20 -13.01 -6.15 12.47
CA GLY A 20 -14.17 -6.21 11.59
C GLY A 20 -14.37 -4.96 10.71
N VAL A 21 -13.36 -4.08 10.59
CA VAL A 21 -13.52 -2.81 9.84
C VAL A 21 -13.69 -3.01 8.33
N LEU A 22 -13.43 -4.20 7.80
CA LEU A 22 -13.66 -4.48 6.37
C LEU A 22 -15.12 -4.38 5.96
N GLU A 23 -16.07 -4.59 6.88
CA GLU A 23 -17.50 -4.40 6.64
C GLU A 23 -17.86 -2.93 6.31
N GLN A 24 -17.00 -1.99 6.69
CA GLN A 24 -17.20 -0.56 6.45
C GLN A 24 -16.71 -0.10 5.08
N LEU A 25 -16.09 -0.99 4.27
CA LEU A 25 -15.51 -0.63 2.96
C LEU A 25 -16.50 0.12 2.04
N PRO A 26 -17.78 -0.28 1.88
CA PRO A 26 -18.70 0.48 1.05
C PRO A 26 -18.93 1.91 1.56
N ALA A 27 -19.05 2.08 2.87
CA ALA A 27 -19.20 3.40 3.48
C ALA A 27 -17.94 4.27 3.32
N ILE A 28 -16.75 3.65 3.42
CA ILE A 28 -15.46 4.32 3.21
C ILE A 28 -15.34 4.81 1.76
N ILE A 29 -15.73 3.98 0.79
CA ILE A 29 -15.70 4.36 -0.64
C ILE A 29 -16.66 5.51 -0.91
N ALA A 30 -17.87 5.45 -0.35
CA ALA A 30 -18.86 6.52 -0.47
C ALA A 30 -18.38 7.84 0.16
N GLU A 31 -17.75 7.80 1.35
CA GLU A 31 -17.20 8.98 2.01
C GLU A 31 -16.04 9.61 1.25
N LEU A 32 -15.26 8.80 0.55
CA LEU A 32 -14.13 9.25 -0.27
C LEU A 32 -14.54 9.72 -1.65
N ASP A 33 -15.83 9.60 -2.02
CA ASP A 33 -16.36 9.94 -3.35
C ASP A 33 -15.63 9.20 -4.48
N ILE A 34 -15.37 7.91 -4.24
CA ILE A 34 -14.71 7.04 -5.22
C ILE A 34 -15.79 6.42 -6.11
N PRO A 35 -15.60 6.41 -7.46
CA PRO A 35 -16.53 5.74 -8.38
C PRO A 35 -16.63 4.23 -8.16
N GLU A 36 -17.54 3.56 -8.91
CA GLU A 36 -18.10 2.27 -8.51
C GLU A 36 -17.21 1.05 -8.76
N ARG A 37 -16.45 1.00 -9.87
CA ARG A 37 -15.81 -0.24 -10.35
C ARG A 37 -14.43 -0.44 -9.77
N GLY A 38 -14.23 -1.55 -9.07
CA GLY A 38 -12.97 -1.85 -8.41
C GLY A 38 -12.21 -3.04 -8.98
N LEU A 39 -10.89 -3.05 -8.78
CA LEU A 39 -10.02 -4.20 -9.00
C LEU A 39 -9.27 -4.53 -7.72
N ILE A 40 -9.46 -5.76 -7.21
CA ILE A 40 -8.65 -6.27 -6.10
C ILE A 40 -7.40 -6.98 -6.62
N VAL A 41 -6.24 -6.52 -6.11
CA VAL A 41 -4.92 -7.13 -6.36
C VAL A 41 -4.51 -7.87 -5.08
N CYS A 42 -4.39 -9.19 -5.15
CA CYS A 42 -4.06 -10.05 -4.02
C CYS A 42 -3.20 -11.23 -4.46
N ASP A 43 -2.61 -11.97 -3.53
CA ASP A 43 -2.05 -13.29 -3.82
C ASP A 43 -3.04 -14.40 -3.41
N LYS A 44 -2.72 -15.66 -3.75
CA LYS A 44 -3.60 -16.81 -3.47
C LYS A 44 -3.99 -16.90 -1.98
N ASN A 45 -3.01 -16.70 -1.09
CA ASN A 45 -3.26 -16.82 0.35
C ASN A 45 -4.14 -15.66 0.86
N THR A 46 -3.86 -14.44 0.43
CA THR A 46 -4.60 -13.26 0.88
C THR A 46 -6.00 -13.19 0.29
N LEU A 47 -6.22 -13.77 -0.90
CA LEU A 47 -7.55 -13.96 -1.45
C LEU A 47 -8.41 -14.87 -0.52
N GLU A 48 -7.85 -15.98 -0.05
CA GLU A 48 -8.55 -16.90 0.85
C GLU A 48 -8.76 -16.32 2.25
N ILE A 49 -7.78 -15.55 2.78
CA ILE A 49 -7.81 -14.98 4.12
C ILE A 49 -8.86 -13.86 4.24
N ALA A 50 -8.93 -12.98 3.25
CA ALA A 50 -9.77 -11.78 3.30
C ALA A 50 -10.34 -11.34 1.95
N GLY A 51 -9.71 -11.71 0.82
CA GLY A 51 -10.06 -11.19 -0.49
C GLY A 51 -11.49 -11.50 -0.91
N ASN A 52 -11.95 -12.74 -0.69
CA ASN A 52 -13.32 -13.13 -1.01
C ASN A 52 -14.33 -12.32 -0.20
N GLN A 53 -14.06 -12.09 1.09
CA GLN A 53 -14.91 -11.30 1.99
C GLN A 53 -14.93 -9.81 1.59
N VAL A 54 -13.78 -9.25 1.20
CA VAL A 54 -13.69 -7.87 0.69
C VAL A 54 -14.51 -7.70 -0.58
N ILE A 55 -14.43 -8.66 -1.52
CA ILE A 55 -15.24 -8.65 -2.75
C ILE A 55 -16.73 -8.69 -2.40
N GLU A 56 -17.15 -9.61 -1.53
CA GLU A 56 -18.53 -9.75 -1.11
C GLU A 56 -19.09 -8.45 -0.49
N TYR A 57 -18.34 -7.81 0.41
CA TYR A 57 -18.75 -6.54 1.02
C TYR A 57 -18.89 -5.42 0.00
N LEU A 58 -17.94 -5.31 -0.92
CA LEU A 58 -17.96 -4.27 -1.94
C LEU A 58 -19.08 -4.48 -2.96
N GLU A 59 -19.29 -5.71 -3.43
CA GLU A 59 -20.39 -6.04 -4.36
C GLU A 59 -21.76 -5.85 -3.72
N ALA A 60 -21.92 -6.24 -2.44
CA ALA A 60 -23.14 -5.97 -1.68
C ALA A 60 -23.39 -4.46 -1.48
N GLY A 61 -22.33 -3.67 -1.44
CA GLY A 61 -22.38 -2.21 -1.38
C GLY A 61 -22.61 -1.51 -2.72
N GLY A 62 -22.75 -2.28 -3.82
CA GLY A 62 -23.00 -1.72 -5.16
C GLY A 62 -21.72 -1.44 -5.96
N HIS A 63 -20.55 -1.97 -5.53
CA HIS A 63 -19.26 -1.80 -6.20
C HIS A 63 -18.87 -3.08 -6.94
N PRO A 64 -19.08 -3.20 -8.26
CA PRO A 64 -18.64 -4.35 -9.04
C PRO A 64 -17.11 -4.53 -8.93
N MET A 65 -16.68 -5.77 -8.64
CA MET A 65 -15.27 -6.07 -8.39
C MET A 65 -14.69 -7.05 -9.41
N GLU A 66 -13.60 -6.63 -10.05
CA GLU A 66 -12.68 -7.52 -10.75
C GLU A 66 -11.59 -7.99 -9.79
N LYS A 67 -10.91 -9.11 -10.12
CA LYS A 67 -9.79 -9.59 -9.30
C LYS A 67 -8.60 -10.06 -10.12
N ILE A 68 -7.40 -9.77 -9.61
CA ILE A 68 -6.14 -10.34 -10.09
C ILE A 68 -5.42 -11.04 -8.93
N VAL A 69 -5.06 -12.31 -9.16
CA VAL A 69 -4.24 -13.09 -8.25
C VAL A 69 -2.81 -13.13 -8.78
N ILE A 70 -1.92 -12.42 -8.09
CA ILE A 70 -0.53 -12.25 -8.50
C ILE A 70 0.38 -13.39 -8.02
N GLY A 71 1.41 -13.71 -8.80
CA GLY A 71 2.49 -14.62 -8.40
C GLY A 71 3.67 -13.93 -7.72
N GLY A 72 3.85 -12.64 -7.94
CA GLY A 72 4.98 -11.86 -7.40
C GLY A 72 4.77 -10.35 -7.60
N ALA A 73 5.76 -9.54 -7.21
CA ALA A 73 5.78 -8.10 -7.47
C ALA A 73 6.88 -7.81 -8.51
N ASN A 74 6.58 -8.01 -9.76
CA ASN A 74 7.45 -7.77 -10.92
C ASN A 74 6.73 -6.95 -12.00
N ILE A 75 7.46 -6.55 -13.03
CA ILE A 75 6.93 -5.72 -14.11
C ILE A 75 5.82 -6.42 -14.88
N GLU A 76 5.95 -7.72 -15.13
CA GLU A 76 4.98 -8.51 -15.88
C GLU A 76 3.62 -8.59 -15.15
N GLU A 77 3.64 -8.67 -13.82
CA GLU A 77 2.42 -8.61 -12.99
C GLU A 77 1.86 -7.20 -12.92
N LEU A 78 2.73 -6.18 -12.90
CA LEU A 78 2.30 -4.77 -12.93
C LEU A 78 1.55 -4.46 -14.23
N GLU A 79 2.08 -4.83 -15.38
CA GLU A 79 1.45 -4.65 -16.70
C GLU A 79 0.07 -5.30 -16.76
N LYS A 80 -0.11 -6.48 -16.12
CA LYS A 80 -1.44 -7.12 -16.04
C LYS A 80 -2.44 -6.31 -15.22
N VAL A 81 -2.01 -5.68 -14.13
CA VAL A 81 -2.88 -4.81 -13.32
C VAL A 81 -3.25 -3.55 -14.11
N GLU A 82 -2.27 -2.93 -14.76
CA GLU A 82 -2.46 -1.72 -15.57
C GLU A 82 -3.40 -1.93 -16.76
N ALA A 83 -3.43 -3.14 -17.32
CA ALA A 83 -4.34 -3.50 -18.43
C ALA A 83 -5.85 -3.41 -18.07
N TYR A 84 -6.17 -3.23 -16.78
CA TYR A 84 -7.55 -2.99 -16.33
C TYR A 84 -7.91 -1.50 -16.25
N SER A 85 -6.98 -0.57 -16.47
CA SER A 85 -7.17 0.86 -16.23
C SER A 85 -8.42 1.47 -16.87
N ASP A 86 -8.76 1.05 -18.08
CA ASP A 86 -9.96 1.54 -18.78
C ASP A 86 -11.29 0.95 -18.26
N LYS A 87 -11.24 -0.03 -17.36
CA LYS A 87 -12.40 -0.80 -16.90
C LYS A 87 -12.74 -0.56 -15.43
N ILE A 88 -11.85 0.07 -14.70
CA ILE A 88 -11.94 0.26 -13.25
C ILE A 88 -11.78 1.72 -12.86
N ASP A 89 -12.29 2.05 -11.71
CA ASP A 89 -12.25 3.40 -11.17
C ASP A 89 -11.37 3.48 -9.90
N PHE A 90 -11.11 2.34 -9.24
CA PHE A 90 -10.21 2.24 -8.09
C PHE A 90 -9.54 0.88 -7.98
N LEU A 91 -8.44 0.85 -7.25
CA LEU A 91 -7.65 -0.34 -6.95
C LEU A 91 -7.73 -0.67 -5.45
N VAL A 92 -7.77 -1.96 -5.13
CA VAL A 92 -7.60 -2.47 -3.77
C VAL A 92 -6.34 -3.32 -3.73
N GLY A 93 -5.32 -2.89 -3.00
CA GLY A 93 -4.13 -3.70 -2.71
C GLY A 93 -4.34 -4.48 -1.41
N LEU A 94 -4.64 -5.78 -1.51
CA LEU A 94 -4.95 -6.62 -0.35
C LEU A 94 -3.80 -7.59 -0.03
N GLY A 95 -3.20 -7.45 1.12
CA GLY A 95 -2.20 -8.42 1.57
C GLY A 95 -0.98 -7.84 2.27
N GLY A 96 0.19 -8.41 1.99
CA GLY A 96 1.49 -7.88 2.38
C GLY A 96 2.04 -6.91 1.33
N GLY A 97 3.35 -6.65 1.36
CA GLY A 97 3.98 -5.67 0.47
C GLY A 97 3.78 -5.92 -1.03
N ARG A 98 3.76 -7.18 -1.48
CA ARG A 98 3.69 -7.48 -2.91
C ARG A 98 2.42 -6.98 -3.60
N PRO A 99 1.19 -7.37 -3.17
CA PRO A 99 -0.02 -6.88 -3.80
C PRO A 99 -0.24 -5.38 -3.57
N ILE A 100 0.10 -4.86 -2.39
CA ILE A 100 0.00 -3.44 -2.08
C ILE A 100 0.93 -2.62 -2.98
N ASP A 101 2.18 -3.03 -3.16
CA ASP A 101 3.14 -2.32 -4.01
C ASP A 101 2.75 -2.35 -5.49
N LEU A 102 2.16 -3.46 -5.99
CA LEU A 102 1.64 -3.52 -7.35
C LEU A 102 0.44 -2.60 -7.55
N ALA A 103 -0.56 -2.65 -6.65
CA ALA A 103 -1.72 -1.76 -6.73
C ALA A 103 -1.31 -0.28 -6.64
N LYS A 104 -0.38 0.03 -5.75
CA LYS A 104 0.19 1.35 -5.56
C LYS A 104 0.89 1.88 -6.82
N GLN A 105 1.74 1.05 -7.45
CA GLN A 105 2.46 1.44 -8.66
C GLN A 105 1.54 1.54 -9.86
N ALA A 106 0.59 0.61 -10.00
CA ALA A 106 -0.42 0.68 -11.06
C ALA A 106 -1.26 1.95 -10.92
N GLY A 107 -1.73 2.27 -9.71
CA GLY A 107 -2.46 3.50 -9.44
C GLY A 107 -1.67 4.77 -9.79
N PHE A 108 -0.36 4.78 -9.51
CA PHE A 108 0.52 5.88 -9.91
C PHE A 108 0.65 6.02 -11.43
N ASN A 109 0.84 4.90 -12.14
CA ASN A 109 1.06 4.90 -13.57
C ASN A 109 -0.22 5.22 -14.37
N THR A 110 -1.39 4.93 -13.81
CA THR A 110 -2.69 5.07 -14.49
C THR A 110 -3.57 6.19 -13.92
N ASP A 111 -3.08 6.92 -12.91
CA ASP A 111 -3.82 7.97 -12.19
C ASP A 111 -5.13 7.46 -11.53
N ILE A 112 -5.14 6.20 -11.11
CA ILE A 112 -6.28 5.55 -10.46
C ILE A 112 -6.03 5.50 -8.95
N PRO A 113 -6.97 5.96 -8.09
CA PRO A 113 -6.82 5.88 -6.64
C PRO A 113 -6.76 4.44 -6.15
N PHE A 114 -5.97 4.18 -5.10
CA PHE A 114 -5.94 2.85 -4.50
C PHE A 114 -6.18 2.87 -3.00
N ILE A 115 -6.82 1.80 -2.51
CA ILE A 115 -7.05 1.51 -1.10
C ILE A 115 -6.07 0.42 -0.68
N SER A 116 -5.38 0.64 0.44
CA SER A 116 -4.46 -0.34 1.03
C SER A 116 -5.15 -1.13 2.13
N ILE A 117 -5.21 -2.47 2.00
CA ILE A 117 -5.77 -3.39 3.00
C ILE A 117 -4.67 -4.36 3.44
N PRO A 118 -3.86 -4.00 4.46
CA PRO A 118 -2.83 -4.87 4.97
C PRO A 118 -3.42 -6.05 5.74
N THR A 119 -2.97 -7.28 5.43
CA THR A 119 -3.34 -8.50 6.16
C THR A 119 -2.30 -8.90 7.21
N ALA A 120 -1.20 -8.18 7.31
CA ALA A 120 -0.16 -8.37 8.30
C ALA A 120 0.60 -7.06 8.55
N ALA A 121 0.99 -6.80 9.78
CA ALA A 121 1.85 -5.68 10.16
C ALA A 121 3.34 -6.05 9.91
N SER A 122 3.73 -6.21 8.66
CA SER A 122 5.05 -6.72 8.27
C SER A 122 6.06 -5.64 7.82
N HIS A 123 5.60 -4.43 7.54
CA HIS A 123 6.38 -3.28 7.13
C HIS A 123 5.53 -2.00 7.16
N ASP A 124 6.14 -0.84 7.13
CA ASP A 124 5.49 0.48 7.12
C ASP A 124 5.02 0.94 5.72
N GLY A 125 5.49 0.27 4.68
CA GLY A 125 5.26 0.65 3.27
C GLY A 125 3.80 0.67 2.80
N PHE A 126 2.85 0.11 3.55
CA PHE A 126 1.44 0.06 3.14
C PHE A 126 0.77 1.46 3.04
N GLY A 127 1.31 2.46 3.74
CA GLY A 127 0.82 3.85 3.69
C GLY A 127 1.74 4.81 2.92
N SER A 128 2.91 4.37 2.48
CA SER A 128 3.93 5.22 1.87
C SER A 128 3.71 5.47 0.38
N ALA A 129 4.36 6.53 -0.16
CA ALA A 129 4.38 6.87 -1.59
C ALA A 129 5.52 6.17 -2.36
N ARG A 130 5.95 4.99 -1.91
CA ARG A 130 6.98 4.21 -2.61
C ARG A 130 6.56 2.77 -2.78
N ALA A 131 6.85 2.20 -3.94
CA ALA A 131 6.60 0.80 -4.27
C ALA A 131 7.92 0.07 -4.53
N SER A 132 7.96 -1.21 -4.22
CA SER A 132 9.14 -2.05 -4.41
C SER A 132 8.85 -3.16 -5.41
N ILE A 133 9.19 -2.94 -6.67
CA ILE A 133 8.91 -3.83 -7.79
C ILE A 133 10.21 -4.50 -8.25
N ARG A 134 10.14 -5.78 -8.61
CA ARG A 134 11.27 -6.51 -9.16
C ARG A 134 11.36 -6.27 -10.66
N GLN A 135 12.51 -5.73 -11.09
CA GLN A 135 12.83 -5.49 -12.49
C GLN A 135 14.17 -6.13 -12.81
N LYS A 136 14.25 -6.93 -13.89
CA LYS A 136 15.47 -7.63 -14.32
C LYS A 136 16.15 -8.40 -13.16
N GLY A 137 15.37 -9.09 -12.34
CA GLY A 137 15.85 -9.87 -11.21
C GLY A 137 16.23 -9.07 -9.95
N ARG A 138 16.24 -7.73 -10.00
CA ARG A 138 16.59 -6.84 -8.88
C ARG A 138 15.36 -6.14 -8.32
N LYS A 139 15.30 -6.00 -7.00
CA LYS A 139 14.27 -5.22 -6.31
C LYS A 139 14.60 -3.74 -6.45
N THR A 140 13.70 -2.96 -7.05
CA THR A 140 13.87 -1.53 -7.30
C THR A 140 12.78 -0.76 -6.56
N SER A 141 13.18 0.25 -5.79
CA SER A 141 12.24 1.17 -5.15
C SER A 141 11.85 2.25 -6.15
N MET A 142 10.57 2.33 -6.46
CA MET A 142 9.99 3.26 -7.42
C MET A 142 9.14 4.32 -6.71
N GLN A 143 9.07 5.51 -7.27
CA GLN A 143 8.14 6.52 -6.81
C GLN A 143 6.72 6.09 -7.18
N ALA A 144 5.79 6.28 -6.25
CA ALA A 144 4.39 5.94 -6.40
C ALA A 144 3.51 7.00 -5.68
N ILE A 145 2.24 6.70 -5.47
CA ILE A 145 1.31 7.52 -4.67
C ILE A 145 1.03 6.84 -3.33
N PRO A 146 0.73 7.59 -2.25
CA PRO A 146 0.16 7.00 -1.05
C PRO A 146 -1.26 6.50 -1.34
N PRO A 147 -1.78 5.53 -0.57
CA PRO A 147 -3.18 5.12 -0.69
C PRO A 147 -4.12 6.28 -0.36
N ILE A 148 -5.28 6.31 -1.00
CA ILE A 148 -6.35 7.25 -0.62
C ILE A 148 -6.93 6.86 0.75
N ALA A 149 -7.00 5.55 1.03
CA ALA A 149 -7.36 5.01 2.34
C ALA A 149 -6.49 3.81 2.73
N VAL A 150 -6.30 3.65 4.03
CA VAL A 150 -5.76 2.43 4.66
C VAL A 150 -6.86 1.83 5.53
N VAL A 151 -7.22 0.56 5.28
CA VAL A 151 -8.22 -0.16 6.07
C VAL A 151 -7.54 -1.39 6.70
N ALA A 152 -7.23 -1.29 7.98
CA ALA A 152 -6.43 -2.27 8.72
C ALA A 152 -7.29 -3.06 9.71
N ASP A 153 -7.77 -4.23 9.29
CA ASP A 153 -8.58 -5.10 10.14
C ASP A 153 -7.71 -5.87 11.13
N THR A 154 -7.79 -5.48 12.41
CA THR A 154 -6.96 -6.08 13.46
C THR A 154 -7.34 -7.54 13.75
N SER A 155 -8.55 -7.98 13.44
CA SER A 155 -8.95 -9.38 13.58
C SER A 155 -8.27 -10.30 12.57
N ILE A 156 -7.92 -9.77 11.40
CA ILE A 156 -7.14 -10.45 10.36
C ILE A 156 -5.65 -10.36 10.68
N ILE A 157 -5.15 -9.15 10.93
CA ILE A 157 -3.73 -8.88 11.19
C ILE A 157 -3.22 -9.68 12.40
N SER A 158 -4.04 -9.84 13.45
CA SER A 158 -3.67 -10.61 14.65
C SER A 158 -3.46 -12.11 14.40
N LYS A 159 -4.05 -12.65 13.31
CA LYS A 159 -3.89 -14.05 12.90
C LYS A 159 -2.70 -14.27 11.98
N ALA A 160 -2.02 -13.22 11.55
CA ALA A 160 -0.85 -13.31 10.68
C ALA A 160 0.30 -14.06 11.36
N PRO A 161 1.13 -14.79 10.61
CA PRO A 161 2.29 -15.49 11.17
C PRO A 161 3.20 -14.55 11.97
N ARG A 162 3.63 -14.96 13.17
CA ARG A 162 4.49 -14.16 14.07
C ARG A 162 5.74 -13.61 13.40
N ARG A 163 6.31 -14.33 12.42
CA ARG A 163 7.47 -13.86 11.66
C ARG A 163 7.19 -12.55 10.89
N LEU A 164 5.93 -12.32 10.45
CA LEU A 164 5.56 -11.09 9.76
C LEU A 164 5.45 -9.91 10.74
N LEU A 165 4.93 -10.15 11.93
CA LEU A 165 4.94 -9.14 13.00
C LEU A 165 6.38 -8.79 13.41
N GLY A 166 7.23 -9.80 13.58
CA GLY A 166 8.67 -9.60 13.85
C GLY A 166 9.37 -8.81 12.74
N ALA A 167 8.99 -9.05 11.47
CA ALA A 167 9.50 -8.27 10.35
C ALA A 167 9.10 -6.78 10.44
N GLY A 168 7.83 -6.48 10.80
CA GLY A 168 7.37 -5.10 10.98
C GLY A 168 8.08 -4.38 12.14
N VAL A 169 8.32 -5.08 13.27
CA VAL A 169 9.13 -4.54 14.37
C VAL A 169 10.55 -4.23 13.89
N GLY A 170 11.17 -5.14 13.14
CA GLY A 170 12.49 -4.93 12.54
C GLY A 170 12.52 -3.74 11.58
N ASP A 171 11.48 -3.57 10.80
CA ASP A 171 11.33 -2.48 9.85
C ASP A 171 11.28 -1.10 10.56
N ILE A 172 10.48 -0.97 11.61
CA ILE A 172 10.41 0.25 12.44
C ILE A 172 11.76 0.54 13.11
N ILE A 173 12.44 -0.49 13.65
CA ILE A 173 13.75 -0.31 14.28
C ILE A 173 14.80 0.12 13.24
N SER A 174 14.71 -0.38 12.00
CA SER A 174 15.64 -0.02 10.94
C SER A 174 15.59 1.48 10.57
N ASN A 175 14.44 2.13 10.75
CA ASN A 175 14.32 3.58 10.56
C ASN A 175 15.23 4.37 11.51
N GLN A 176 15.38 3.93 12.76
CA GLN A 176 16.30 4.57 13.71
C GLN A 176 17.75 4.43 13.27
N THR A 177 18.16 3.26 12.80
CA THR A 177 19.53 3.05 12.30
C THR A 177 19.78 3.85 11.02
N ALA A 178 18.80 3.95 10.12
CA ALA A 178 18.88 4.78 8.91
C ALA A 178 19.10 6.26 9.25
N VAL A 179 18.40 6.80 10.26
CA VAL A 179 18.61 8.17 10.73
C VAL A 179 20.01 8.37 11.28
N LEU A 180 20.55 7.39 12.03
CA LEU A 180 21.92 7.45 12.54
C LEU A 180 22.96 7.42 11.41
N ASP A 181 22.76 6.56 10.42
CA ASP A 181 23.62 6.48 9.24
C ASP A 181 23.60 7.79 8.43
N TRP A 182 22.44 8.41 8.29
CA TRP A 182 22.34 9.73 7.68
C TRP A 182 23.11 10.80 8.45
N LYS A 183 22.97 10.84 9.78
CA LYS A 183 23.74 11.76 10.63
C LYS A 183 25.24 11.55 10.50
N LEU A 184 25.70 10.30 10.41
CA LEU A 184 27.11 9.98 10.18
C LEU A 184 27.58 10.41 8.78
N SER A 185 26.70 10.34 7.77
CA SER A 185 27.01 10.73 6.40
C SER A 185 27.00 12.24 6.18
N GLU A 186 26.36 13.03 7.06
CA GLU A 186 26.36 14.51 7.01
C GLU A 186 27.77 15.11 6.99
N GLN A 187 28.77 14.42 7.58
CA GLN A 187 30.16 14.84 7.49
C GLN A 187 30.73 14.81 6.06
N LYS A 188 30.04 14.16 5.11
CA LYS A 188 30.45 14.00 3.70
C LYS A 188 29.46 14.60 2.70
N ALA A 189 28.18 14.76 3.08
CA ALA A 189 27.12 15.34 2.25
C ALA A 189 26.01 15.87 3.16
N ASP A 190 25.35 16.96 2.77
CA ASP A 190 24.28 17.58 3.56
C ASP A 190 22.98 16.77 3.47
N TYR A 191 22.83 15.78 4.35
CA TYR A 191 21.62 14.95 4.52
C TYR A 191 20.74 15.38 5.69
N SER A 192 21.10 16.50 6.39
CA SER A 192 20.40 17.00 7.58
C SER A 192 18.89 17.15 7.38
N GLU A 193 18.51 17.49 6.15
CA GLU A 193 17.12 17.69 5.77
C GLU A 193 16.28 16.41 5.77
N TYR A 194 16.87 15.26 5.44
CA TYR A 194 16.16 13.98 5.40
C TYR A 194 16.06 13.33 6.78
N ALA A 195 17.07 13.49 7.61
CA ALA A 195 17.08 12.98 8.97
C ALA A 195 16.06 13.65 9.91
N ALA A 196 15.64 14.86 9.59
CA ALA A 196 14.60 15.59 10.35
C ALA A 196 13.16 15.23 9.93
N ALA A 197 12.99 14.44 8.88
CA ALA A 197 11.68 14.06 8.33
C ALA A 197 11.23 12.66 8.78
N LEU A 198 12.06 11.92 9.51
CA LEU A 198 11.80 10.63 10.13
C LEU A 198 11.63 10.77 11.65
#